data_1ac1c35eb950c5d7196a26ba4c2a5287
#
_entry.id   1ac1c35eb950c5d7196a26ba4c2a5287
#
_cell.length_a   1.000
_cell.length_b   1.000
_cell.length_c   1.000
_cell.angle_alpha   90.00
_cell.angle_beta   90.00
_cell.angle_gamma   90.00
#
_symmetry.space_group_name_H-M   'P 1'
#
loop_
_entity.id
_entity.type
_entity.pdbx_description
1 polymer ?
#
loop_
_entity_poly.entity_id
_entity_poly.type
_entity_poly.pdbx_seq_one_letter_code
_entity_poly.pdbx_strand_id
1 'polypeptide(L)'
;MTKNILEQDYMRYPKASDMPAFQKYFRKVQSTSFFPLQFIYKVIFRLLKEIRHIEISRTTKIGEGLYIGHAYNITINPNAILGKNINIHRGVLIGQTNRGGRQGTPVIGNEVWIGINVAIVGKVTIGDGTQ
;
A
#
# COMPACT_ATOMS: atom_id res chain seq x y z
N MET A 1 1.79 -25.39 -0.84
CA MET A 1 1.52 -24.46 0.26
C MET A 1 1.56 -23.03 -0.24
N THR A 2 0.50 -22.29 -0.04
CA THR A 2 0.43 -20.88 -0.47
C THR A 2 1.30 -20.03 0.47
N LYS A 3 2.15 -19.19 -0.09
CA LYS A 3 2.92 -18.24 0.71
C LYS A 3 1.98 -17.20 1.26
N ASN A 4 2.21 -16.72 2.49
CA ASN A 4 1.42 -15.64 3.03
C ASN A 4 1.77 -14.32 2.32
N ILE A 5 0.93 -13.31 2.51
CA ILE A 5 1.07 -12.03 1.80
C ILE A 5 2.42 -11.35 2.13
N LEU A 6 2.84 -11.41 3.39
CA LEU A 6 4.11 -10.81 3.80
C LEU A 6 5.30 -11.46 3.09
N GLU A 7 5.31 -12.79 2.97
CA GLU A 7 6.37 -13.49 2.26
C GLU A 7 6.41 -13.09 0.78
N GLN A 8 5.26 -12.95 0.16
CA GLN A 8 5.18 -12.51 -1.24
C GLN A 8 5.69 -11.08 -1.42
N ASP A 9 5.42 -10.21 -0.46
CA ASP A 9 5.99 -8.86 -0.47
C ASP A 9 7.51 -8.93 -0.39
N TYR A 10 8.06 -9.72 0.53
CA TYR A 10 9.52 -9.87 0.67
C TYR A 10 10.19 -10.33 -0.62
N MET A 11 9.54 -11.19 -1.38
CA MET A 11 10.09 -11.71 -2.64
C MET A 11 10.31 -10.63 -3.70
N ARG A 12 9.63 -9.49 -3.58
CA ARG A 12 9.78 -8.38 -4.51
C ARG A 12 11.03 -7.54 -4.25
N TYR A 13 11.69 -7.74 -3.13
CA TYR A 13 12.88 -6.98 -2.73
C TYR A 13 14.15 -7.81 -2.91
N PRO A 14 15.28 -7.20 -3.31
CA PRO A 14 16.56 -7.92 -3.42
C PRO A 14 16.96 -8.61 -2.12
N LYS A 15 16.72 -7.93 -0.99
CA LYS A 15 16.92 -8.47 0.36
C LYS A 15 15.71 -8.16 1.20
N ALA A 16 15.38 -9.05 2.14
CA ALA A 16 14.25 -8.81 3.06
C ALA A 16 14.44 -7.50 3.85
N SER A 17 15.67 -7.14 4.17
CA SER A 17 15.97 -5.89 4.88
C SER A 17 15.72 -4.63 4.06
N ASP A 18 15.56 -4.74 2.75
CA ASP A 18 15.27 -3.59 1.89
C ASP A 18 13.80 -3.18 1.97
N MET A 19 12.93 -4.06 2.43
CA MET A 19 11.52 -3.73 2.57
C MET A 19 11.32 -2.74 3.71
N PRO A 20 10.57 -1.63 3.47
CA PRO A 20 10.30 -0.68 4.54
C PRO A 20 9.61 -1.33 5.74
N ALA A 21 10.06 -0.98 6.94
CA ALA A 21 9.53 -1.59 8.17
C ALA A 21 8.02 -1.38 8.31
N PHE A 22 7.49 -0.21 7.93
CA PHE A 22 6.05 0.03 8.04
C PHE A 22 5.23 -0.97 7.21
N GLN A 23 5.75 -1.41 6.07
CA GLN A 23 5.06 -2.38 5.21
C GLN A 23 4.94 -3.73 5.90
N LYS A 24 5.99 -4.16 6.59
CA LYS A 24 5.95 -5.37 7.40
C LYS A 24 4.80 -5.32 8.41
N TYR A 25 4.70 -4.21 9.14
CA TYR A 25 3.66 -4.07 10.17
C TYR A 25 2.28 -3.82 9.58
N PHE A 26 2.19 -3.21 8.40
CA PHE A 26 0.94 -3.13 7.65
C PHE A 26 0.36 -4.53 7.43
N ARG A 27 1.17 -5.47 6.95
CA ARG A 27 0.72 -6.84 6.74
C ARG A 27 0.45 -7.58 8.05
N LYS A 28 1.28 -7.36 9.07
CA LYS A 28 1.10 -8.01 10.38
C LYS A 28 -0.18 -7.56 11.07
N VAL A 29 -0.54 -6.29 11.00
CA VAL A 29 -1.80 -5.79 11.56
C VAL A 29 -2.98 -6.47 10.89
N GLN A 30 -2.92 -6.65 9.57
CA GLN A 30 -4.01 -7.27 8.81
C GLN A 30 -4.17 -8.76 9.09
N SER A 31 -3.07 -9.46 9.38
CA SER A 31 -3.06 -10.91 9.54
C SER A 31 -3.18 -11.40 10.98
N THR A 32 -3.12 -10.50 11.97
CA THR A 32 -3.11 -10.84 13.38
C THR A 32 -4.47 -10.54 14.01
N SER A 33 -5.13 -11.57 14.56
CA SER A 33 -6.41 -11.42 15.24
C SER A 33 -6.29 -11.39 16.77
N PHE A 34 -5.16 -11.82 17.34
CA PHE A 34 -4.94 -11.81 18.78
C PHE A 34 -4.80 -10.36 19.27
N PHE A 35 -5.77 -9.90 20.04
CA PHE A 35 -5.93 -8.48 20.36
C PHE A 35 -4.70 -7.80 20.97
N PRO A 36 -4.05 -8.34 22.04
CA PRO A 36 -2.89 -7.63 22.61
C PRO A 36 -1.76 -7.44 21.59
N LEU A 37 -1.48 -8.45 20.79
CA LEU A 37 -0.43 -8.40 19.78
C LEU A 37 -0.81 -7.47 18.63
N GLN A 38 -2.06 -7.53 18.18
CA GLN A 38 -2.54 -6.65 17.12
C GLN A 38 -2.45 -5.18 17.54
N PHE A 39 -2.77 -4.87 18.80
CA PHE A 39 -2.66 -3.51 19.32
C PHE A 39 -1.22 -3.01 19.27
N ILE A 40 -0.26 -3.84 19.67
CA ILE A 40 1.17 -3.50 19.59
C ILE A 40 1.58 -3.23 18.15
N TYR A 41 1.16 -4.08 17.22
CA TYR A 41 1.46 -3.89 15.80
C TYR A 41 0.85 -2.61 15.23
N LYS A 42 -0.36 -2.25 15.66
CA LYS A 42 -0.99 -0.98 15.24
C LYS A 42 -0.18 0.22 15.69
N VAL A 43 0.30 0.21 16.92
CA VAL A 43 1.12 1.31 17.46
C VAL A 43 2.42 1.44 16.67
N ILE A 44 3.12 0.33 16.46
CA ILE A 44 4.38 0.32 15.71
C ILE A 44 4.14 0.81 14.27
N PHE A 45 3.11 0.31 13.62
CA PHE A 45 2.75 0.71 12.26
C PHE A 45 2.53 2.21 12.16
N ARG A 46 1.75 2.77 13.10
CA ARG A 46 1.48 4.20 13.13
C ARG A 46 2.75 5.03 13.28
N LEU A 47 3.63 4.66 14.21
CA LEU A 47 4.87 5.40 14.44
C LEU A 47 5.79 5.35 13.21
N LEU A 48 5.92 4.17 12.59
CA LEU A 48 6.77 4.01 11.42
C LEU A 48 6.24 4.78 10.21
N LYS A 49 4.93 4.86 10.04
CA LYS A 49 4.33 5.67 8.97
C LYS A 49 4.63 7.16 9.17
N GLU A 50 4.51 7.66 10.39
CA GLU A 50 4.74 9.07 10.66
C GLU A 50 6.17 9.48 10.37
N ILE A 51 7.14 8.64 10.67
CA ILE A 51 8.55 8.91 10.39
C ILE A 51 8.79 9.14 8.89
N ARG A 52 8.06 8.43 8.04
CA ARG A 52 8.22 8.52 6.58
C ARG A 52 7.14 9.35 5.89
N HIS A 53 6.30 10.03 6.65
CA HIS A 53 5.17 10.81 6.10
C HIS A 53 4.29 9.98 5.17
N ILE A 54 3.90 8.80 5.64
CA ILE A 54 3.06 7.87 4.88
C ILE A 54 1.67 7.82 5.48
N GLU A 55 0.66 7.99 4.62
CA GLU A 55 -0.74 7.88 4.99
C GLU A 55 -1.34 6.67 4.29
N ILE A 56 -1.30 5.53 4.96
CA ILE A 56 -1.93 4.29 4.51
C ILE A 56 -2.70 3.72 5.68
N SER A 57 -3.99 3.47 5.51
CA SER A 57 -4.81 2.84 6.54
C SER A 57 -4.52 1.34 6.62
N ARG A 58 -4.58 0.78 7.83
CA ARG A 58 -4.49 -0.67 8.03
C ARG A 58 -5.60 -1.44 7.31
N THR A 59 -6.69 -0.76 6.93
CA THR A 59 -7.82 -1.38 6.25
C THR A 59 -7.73 -1.28 4.73
N THR A 60 -6.72 -0.62 4.19
CA THR A 60 -6.57 -0.46 2.74
C THR A 60 -6.32 -1.82 2.07
N LYS A 61 -7.03 -2.07 0.98
CA LYS A 61 -6.92 -3.33 0.24
C LYS A 61 -5.81 -3.25 -0.79
N ILE A 62 -4.70 -3.90 -0.49
CA ILE A 62 -3.55 -4.00 -1.38
C ILE A 62 -3.19 -5.48 -1.52
N GLY A 63 -3.19 -5.99 -2.75
CA GLY A 63 -2.85 -7.38 -3.03
C GLY A 63 -1.40 -7.73 -2.66
N GLU A 64 -1.07 -9.02 -2.68
CA GLU A 64 0.28 -9.49 -2.39
C GLU A 64 1.29 -9.02 -3.44
N GLY A 65 2.56 -9.01 -3.06
CA GLY A 65 3.64 -8.62 -3.96
C GLY A 65 3.83 -7.11 -4.06
N LEU A 66 3.49 -6.36 -3.03
CA LEU A 66 3.70 -4.91 -3.02
C LEU A 66 5.19 -4.59 -2.94
N TYR A 67 5.65 -3.71 -3.82
CA TYR A 67 7.00 -3.16 -3.80
C TYR A 67 6.92 -1.64 -3.70
N ILE A 68 7.62 -1.08 -2.71
CA ILE A 68 7.70 0.38 -2.53
C ILE A 68 9.15 0.80 -2.63
N GLY A 69 9.46 1.56 -3.68
CA GLY A 69 10.79 2.14 -3.87
C GLY A 69 10.85 3.53 -3.23
N HIS A 70 11.85 3.76 -2.38
CA HIS A 70 12.03 5.04 -1.70
C HIS A 70 10.77 5.49 -0.95
N ALA A 71 10.36 4.71 0.04
CA ALA A 71 9.12 4.90 0.79
C ALA A 71 9.13 6.21 1.59
N TYR A 72 8.59 7.27 1.01
CA TYR A 72 8.48 8.58 1.63
C TYR A 72 7.34 9.37 0.99
N ASN A 73 6.54 10.03 1.82
CA ASN A 73 5.48 10.93 1.37
C ASN A 73 4.50 10.25 0.40
N ILE A 74 3.96 9.11 0.82
CA ILE A 74 2.98 8.34 0.05
C ILE A 74 1.63 8.43 0.75
N THR A 75 0.58 8.74 -0.01
CA THR A 75 -0.78 8.83 0.51
C THR A 75 -1.69 7.91 -0.30
N ILE A 76 -2.35 6.98 0.38
CA ILE A 76 -3.32 6.08 -0.25
C ILE A 76 -4.63 6.15 0.53
N ASN A 77 -5.70 6.53 -0.16
CA ASN A 77 -7.02 6.61 0.46
C ASN A 77 -7.46 5.20 0.92
N PRO A 78 -8.07 5.09 2.12
CA PRO A 78 -8.47 3.78 2.64
C PRO A 78 -9.44 3.00 1.75
N ASN A 79 -10.20 3.67 0.92
CA ASN A 79 -11.20 3.03 0.06
C ASN A 79 -10.66 2.67 -1.33
N ALA A 80 -9.43 3.06 -1.66
CA ALA A 80 -8.80 2.64 -2.90
C ALA A 80 -8.53 1.13 -2.87
N ILE A 81 -8.53 0.51 -4.05
CA ILE A 81 -8.25 -0.92 -4.18
C ILE A 81 -7.05 -1.09 -5.12
N LEU A 82 -6.00 -1.72 -4.62
CA LEU A 82 -4.80 -2.01 -5.38
C LEU A 82 -4.66 -3.51 -5.58
N GLY A 83 -4.32 -3.92 -6.79
CA GLY A 83 -4.14 -5.34 -7.12
C GLY A 83 -2.82 -5.91 -6.64
N LYS A 84 -2.40 -6.99 -7.30
CA LYS A 84 -1.17 -7.73 -6.96
C LYS A 84 0.03 -7.17 -7.71
N ASN A 85 1.20 -7.32 -7.11
CA ASN A 85 2.49 -6.97 -7.74
C ASN A 85 2.56 -5.51 -8.19
N ILE A 86 2.10 -4.62 -7.35
CA ILE A 86 2.11 -3.17 -7.61
C ILE A 86 3.48 -2.61 -7.21
N ASN A 87 4.01 -1.71 -8.04
CA ASN A 87 5.17 -0.90 -7.69
C ASN A 87 4.72 0.51 -7.38
N ILE A 88 5.10 1.02 -6.22
CA ILE A 88 4.81 2.39 -5.78
C ILE A 88 6.14 3.08 -5.46
N HIS A 89 6.23 4.36 -5.75
CA HIS A 89 7.42 5.15 -5.46
C HIS A 89 7.06 6.38 -4.63
N ARG A 90 8.08 7.07 -4.13
CA ARG A 90 7.87 8.25 -3.27
C ARG A 90 6.95 9.27 -3.92
N GLY A 91 6.21 9.99 -3.09
CA GLY A 91 5.36 11.09 -3.52
C GLY A 91 4.07 10.67 -4.23
N VAL A 92 3.78 9.36 -4.32
CA VAL A 92 2.54 8.89 -4.95
C VAL A 92 1.33 9.27 -4.11
N LEU A 93 0.32 9.80 -4.77
CA LEU A 93 -0.99 10.10 -4.19
C LEU A 93 -2.06 9.26 -4.87
N ILE A 94 -2.75 8.44 -4.10
CA ILE A 94 -3.95 7.71 -4.57
C ILE A 94 -5.10 8.25 -3.73
N GLY A 95 -5.93 9.09 -4.32
CA GLY A 95 -6.86 9.92 -3.56
C GLY A 95 -8.30 9.84 -4.02
N GLN A 96 -9.17 10.48 -3.23
CA GLN A 96 -10.60 10.52 -3.43
C GLN A 96 -11.01 11.86 -4.04
N THR A 97 -12.01 11.82 -4.91
CA THR A 97 -12.71 13.01 -5.36
C THR A 97 -14.13 12.98 -4.81
N ASN A 98 -14.56 14.10 -4.25
CA ASN A 98 -15.89 14.25 -3.67
C ASN A 98 -16.86 15.03 -4.56
N ARG A 99 -16.45 15.38 -5.78
CA ARG A 99 -17.22 16.25 -6.69
C ARG A 99 -17.23 15.68 -8.10
N GLY A 100 -18.31 16.01 -8.81
CA GLY A 100 -18.43 15.74 -10.23
C GLY A 100 -18.65 14.29 -10.61
N GLY A 101 -18.49 13.99 -11.88
CA GLY A 101 -18.75 12.66 -12.44
C GLY A 101 -17.75 11.60 -12.06
N ARG A 102 -16.61 11.98 -11.45
CA ARG A 102 -15.58 11.04 -11.02
C ARG A 102 -15.48 10.93 -9.50
N GLN A 103 -16.58 11.20 -8.83
CA GLN A 103 -16.65 11.07 -7.39
C GLN A 103 -16.37 9.63 -6.98
N GLY A 104 -15.41 9.43 -6.07
CA GLY A 104 -15.04 8.11 -5.57
C GLY A 104 -13.53 7.94 -5.46
N THR A 105 -13.09 6.69 -5.46
CA THR A 105 -11.69 6.30 -5.25
C THR A 105 -11.20 5.40 -6.37
N PRO A 106 -9.87 5.37 -6.63
CA PRO A 106 -9.31 4.54 -7.70
C PRO A 106 -9.38 3.05 -7.44
N VAL A 107 -9.52 2.29 -8.52
CA VAL A 107 -9.29 0.85 -8.56
C VAL A 107 -8.11 0.59 -9.48
N ILE A 108 -7.04 0.03 -8.94
CA ILE A 108 -5.79 -0.20 -9.67
C ILE A 108 -5.62 -1.70 -9.87
N GLY A 109 -5.41 -2.13 -11.11
CA GLY A 109 -5.26 -3.53 -11.46
C GLY A 109 -3.95 -4.14 -10.98
N ASN A 110 -3.60 -5.30 -11.56
CA ASN A 110 -2.39 -6.02 -11.19
C ASN A 110 -1.19 -5.55 -11.99
N GLU A 111 0.00 -5.71 -11.43
CA GLU A 111 1.26 -5.44 -12.14
C GLU A 111 1.37 -4.01 -12.67
N VAL A 112 0.81 -3.05 -11.94
CA VAL A 112 0.88 -1.63 -12.29
C VAL A 112 2.12 -1.01 -11.67
N TRP A 113 2.83 -0.22 -12.46
CA TRP A 113 4.03 0.51 -12.02
C TRP A 113 3.67 1.98 -11.90
N ILE A 114 3.73 2.52 -10.68
CA ILE A 114 3.37 3.91 -10.38
C ILE A 114 4.63 4.68 -10.02
N GLY A 115 5.02 5.60 -10.89
CA GLY A 115 6.27 6.34 -10.75
C GLY A 115 6.23 7.43 -9.68
N ILE A 116 7.37 8.09 -9.51
CA ILE A 116 7.57 9.14 -8.51
C ILE A 116 6.57 10.28 -8.73
N ASN A 117 5.94 10.73 -7.63
CA ASN A 117 5.02 11.88 -7.61
C ASN A 117 3.79 11.75 -8.51
N VAL A 118 3.42 10.53 -8.90
CA VAL A 118 2.19 10.31 -9.66
C VAL A 118 0.97 10.48 -8.75
N ALA A 119 -0.04 11.17 -9.25
CA ALA A 119 -1.32 11.32 -8.58
C ALA A 119 -2.42 10.59 -9.36
N ILE A 120 -3.15 9.70 -8.69
CA ILE A 120 -4.30 8.99 -9.25
C ILE A 120 -5.48 9.32 -8.33
N VAL A 121 -6.44 10.10 -8.84
CA VAL A 121 -7.48 10.69 -8.00
C VAL A 121 -8.85 10.47 -8.62
N GLY A 122 -9.81 10.10 -7.78
CA GLY A 122 -11.20 9.94 -8.18
C GLY A 122 -11.55 8.52 -8.63
N LYS A 123 -12.77 8.35 -9.11
CA LYS A 123 -13.28 7.06 -9.55
C LYS A 123 -12.71 6.72 -10.93
N VAL A 124 -11.49 6.25 -10.93
CA VAL A 124 -10.78 5.81 -12.16
C VAL A 124 -10.34 4.37 -12.01
N THR A 125 -10.27 3.66 -13.11
CA THR A 125 -9.75 2.30 -13.16
C THR A 125 -8.47 2.27 -13.96
N ILE A 126 -7.40 1.78 -13.35
CA ILE A 126 -6.12 1.57 -14.02
C ILE A 126 -6.01 0.09 -14.38
N GLY A 127 -5.83 -0.20 -15.67
CA GLY A 127 -5.75 -1.58 -16.13
C GLY A 127 -4.46 -2.28 -15.75
N ASP A 128 -4.50 -3.62 -15.80
CA ASP A 128 -3.33 -4.45 -15.48
C ASP A 128 -2.14 -4.09 -16.38
N GLY A 129 -0.95 -4.13 -15.80
CA GLY A 129 0.30 -3.90 -16.54
C GLY A 129 0.57 -2.45 -16.93
N THR A 130 -0.22 -1.49 -16.49
CA THR A 130 -0.03 -0.07 -16.79
C THR A 130 1.24 0.48 -16.13
N GLN A 131 1.93 1.31 -16.87
CA GLN A 131 3.14 1.99 -16.37
C GLN A 131 3.00 3.49 -16.51
#